data_7132be6ff0f32f2ca250c2d2915154e1
#
_entry.id   7132be6ff0f32f2ca250c2d2915154e1
#
_cell.length_a   1.000
_cell.length_b   1.000
_cell.length_c   1.000
_cell.angle_alpha   90.00
_cell.angle_beta   90.00
_cell.angle_gamma   90.00
#
_symmetry.space_group_name_H-M   'P 1'
#
loop_
_entity.id
_entity.type
_entity.pdbx_description
1 polymer ?
#
loop_
_entity_poly.entity_id
_entity_poly.type
_entity_poly.pdbx_seq_one_letter_code
_entity_poly.pdbx_strand_id
1 'polypeptide(L)'
;YVKTNRAYGELGHPNTPSLTINLDRVSHIITELVQDGKNFIGKAKITDTPMGNIAKGLLKSGASLGVSSRGFGSLKENNGVLEVEEGFRLCTAADIVADPSAPDAYVNGILENYDWVYDVSSNSWYKEKIEETRKKLHRKTVKQINENKMKVFEMFIKELSKKQLKI
;
A
#
# COMPACT_ATOMS: atom_id res chain seq x y z
N TYR A 1 -8.39 -2.51 -17.10
CA TYR A 1 -8.97 -3.02 -15.85
C TYR A 1 -8.90 -1.98 -14.74
N VAL A 2 -7.74 -1.35 -14.46
CA VAL A 2 -7.60 -0.32 -13.42
C VAL A 2 -8.59 0.84 -13.65
N LYS A 3 -8.59 1.44 -14.84
CA LYS A 3 -9.48 2.57 -15.19
C LYS A 3 -10.98 2.27 -15.07
N THR A 4 -11.37 1.00 -15.10
CA THR A 4 -12.77 0.55 -15.03
C THR A 4 -13.12 -0.09 -13.70
N ASN A 5 -12.25 0.01 -12.69
CA ASN A 5 -12.41 -0.61 -11.36
C ASN A 5 -12.65 -2.13 -11.42
N ARG A 6 -12.00 -2.81 -12.35
CA ARG A 6 -12.08 -4.26 -12.57
C ARG A 6 -10.77 -4.99 -12.35
N ALA A 7 -9.75 -4.31 -11.83
CA ALA A 7 -8.45 -4.89 -11.50
C ALA A 7 -8.51 -5.53 -10.10
N TYR A 8 -9.22 -6.64 -9.98
CA TYR A 8 -9.36 -7.38 -8.73
C TYR A 8 -8.11 -8.20 -8.42
N GLY A 9 -7.84 -8.38 -7.11
CA GLY A 9 -6.88 -9.32 -6.59
C GLY A 9 -7.49 -10.20 -5.50
N GLU A 10 -7.00 -11.43 -5.38
CA GLU A 10 -7.46 -12.43 -4.43
C GLU A 10 -6.58 -12.45 -3.17
N LEU A 11 -7.08 -13.07 -2.10
CA LEU A 11 -6.29 -13.44 -0.95
C LEU A 11 -5.74 -14.86 -1.15
N GLY A 12 -4.44 -14.93 -1.34
CA GLY A 12 -3.72 -16.14 -1.76
C GLY A 12 -3.94 -16.50 -3.24
N HIS A 13 -2.97 -17.15 -3.84
CA HIS A 13 -3.16 -17.76 -5.15
C HIS A 13 -4.17 -18.93 -5.07
N PRO A 14 -4.97 -19.19 -6.11
CA PRO A 14 -5.80 -20.38 -6.17
C PRO A 14 -4.94 -21.65 -6.22
N ASN A 15 -5.42 -22.74 -5.62
CA ASN A 15 -4.72 -24.02 -5.62
C ASN A 15 -4.60 -24.65 -7.01
N THR A 16 -5.54 -24.32 -7.90
CA THR A 16 -5.53 -24.74 -9.30
C THR A 16 -5.22 -23.55 -10.19
N PRO A 17 -4.36 -23.70 -11.21
CA PRO A 17 -4.08 -22.63 -12.14
C PRO A 17 -5.36 -22.08 -12.78
N SER A 18 -5.55 -20.74 -12.73
CA SER A 18 -6.72 -20.07 -13.29
C SER A 18 -6.35 -18.69 -13.83
N LEU A 19 -6.88 -18.37 -15.01
CA LEU A 19 -6.82 -17.03 -15.61
C LEU A 19 -8.01 -16.15 -15.20
N THR A 20 -8.97 -16.71 -14.50
CA THR A 20 -10.16 -15.98 -14.02
C THR A 20 -10.03 -15.65 -12.55
N ILE A 21 -10.60 -14.51 -12.15
CA ILE A 21 -10.73 -14.13 -10.77
C ILE A 21 -11.94 -14.82 -10.15
N ASN A 22 -11.75 -15.47 -9.00
CA ASN A 22 -12.86 -15.95 -8.18
C ASN A 22 -13.33 -14.82 -7.27
N LEU A 23 -14.56 -14.33 -7.51
CA LEU A 23 -15.11 -13.20 -6.76
C LEU A 23 -15.27 -13.49 -5.27
N ASP A 24 -15.46 -14.75 -4.87
CA ASP A 24 -15.52 -15.15 -3.45
C ASP A 24 -14.18 -14.98 -2.72
N ARG A 25 -13.08 -14.89 -3.48
CA ARG A 25 -11.72 -14.74 -2.96
C ARG A 25 -11.18 -13.31 -3.07
N VAL A 26 -11.93 -12.40 -3.67
CA VAL A 26 -11.50 -11.01 -3.85
C VAL A 26 -11.27 -10.35 -2.50
N SER A 27 -10.07 -9.81 -2.31
CA SER A 27 -9.64 -9.10 -1.13
C SER A 27 -9.40 -7.61 -1.38
N HIS A 28 -9.10 -7.22 -2.62
CA HIS A 28 -8.77 -5.85 -2.96
C HIS A 28 -9.01 -5.53 -4.45
N ILE A 29 -9.01 -4.25 -4.74
CA ILE A 29 -9.09 -3.69 -6.10
C ILE A 29 -7.86 -2.80 -6.30
N ILE A 30 -7.09 -3.05 -7.34
CA ILE A 30 -5.96 -2.21 -7.74
C ILE A 30 -6.51 -0.93 -8.35
N THR A 31 -6.18 0.21 -7.75
CA THR A 31 -6.67 1.54 -8.15
C THR A 31 -5.63 2.31 -8.97
N GLU A 32 -4.36 1.98 -8.80
CA GLU A 32 -3.26 2.60 -9.53
C GLU A 32 -2.16 1.57 -9.77
N LEU A 33 -1.55 1.62 -10.96
CA LEU A 33 -0.37 0.82 -11.29
C LEU A 33 0.49 1.63 -12.24
N VAL A 34 1.72 1.94 -11.81
CA VAL A 34 2.67 2.78 -12.53
C VAL A 34 4.00 2.05 -12.65
N GLN A 35 4.61 2.11 -13.82
CA GLN A 35 5.96 1.62 -14.02
C GLN A 35 6.97 2.64 -13.51
N ASP A 36 7.91 2.16 -12.69
CA ASP A 36 9.05 2.92 -12.17
C ASP A 36 10.35 2.17 -12.48
N GLY A 37 11.00 2.54 -13.57
CA GLY A 37 12.16 1.82 -14.09
C GLY A 37 11.84 0.38 -14.47
N LYS A 38 12.44 -0.58 -13.76
CA LYS A 38 12.19 -2.02 -13.92
C LYS A 38 11.08 -2.55 -12.98
N ASN A 39 10.58 -1.70 -12.08
CA ASN A 39 9.59 -2.05 -11.09
C ASN A 39 8.20 -1.54 -11.48
N PHE A 40 7.18 -2.07 -10.83
CA PHE A 40 5.81 -1.55 -10.88
C PHE A 40 5.36 -1.20 -9.46
N ILE A 41 4.91 0.03 -9.29
CA ILE A 41 4.36 0.52 -8.02
C ILE A 41 2.84 0.59 -8.18
N GLY A 42 2.12 -0.01 -7.24
CA GLY A 42 0.66 -0.05 -7.25
C GLY A 42 0.05 0.48 -5.97
N LYS A 43 -1.19 0.99 -6.10
CA LYS A 43 -2.08 1.25 -4.98
C LYS A 43 -3.31 0.36 -5.12
N ALA A 44 -3.78 -0.17 -4.01
CA ALA A 44 -4.97 -0.98 -3.98
C ALA A 44 -5.85 -0.58 -2.78
N LYS A 45 -7.15 -0.72 -2.98
CA LYS A 45 -8.15 -0.56 -1.93
C LYS A 45 -8.59 -1.94 -1.46
N ILE A 46 -8.45 -2.22 -0.15
CA ILE A 46 -9.01 -3.42 0.45
C ILE A 46 -10.53 -3.33 0.41
N THR A 47 -11.17 -4.39 -0.07
CA THR A 47 -12.63 -4.50 -0.16
C THR A 47 -13.26 -4.94 1.15
N ASP A 48 -14.55 -4.63 1.37
CA ASP A 48 -15.32 -5.13 2.53
C ASP A 48 -15.90 -6.53 2.30
N THR A 49 -15.21 -7.34 1.49
CA THR A 49 -15.48 -8.77 1.31
C THR A 49 -14.92 -9.58 2.49
N PRO A 50 -15.33 -10.84 2.69
CA PRO A 50 -14.75 -11.70 3.73
C PRO A 50 -13.21 -11.78 3.64
N MET A 51 -12.66 -11.96 2.43
CA MET A 51 -11.21 -12.03 2.21
C MET A 51 -10.51 -10.69 2.41
N GLY A 52 -11.14 -9.59 2.04
CA GLY A 52 -10.64 -8.25 2.32
C GLY A 52 -10.59 -7.96 3.82
N ASN A 53 -11.61 -8.38 4.57
CA ASN A 53 -11.63 -8.21 6.02
C ASN A 53 -10.54 -9.03 6.72
N ILE A 54 -10.21 -10.24 6.23
CA ILE A 54 -9.07 -11.02 6.72
C ILE A 54 -7.76 -10.26 6.45
N ALA A 55 -7.51 -9.81 5.22
CA ALA A 55 -6.33 -9.05 4.88
C ALA A 55 -6.19 -7.78 5.74
N LYS A 56 -7.29 -7.04 5.92
CA LYS A 56 -7.38 -5.85 6.79
C LYS A 56 -7.05 -6.16 8.25
N GLY A 57 -7.57 -7.29 8.76
CA GLY A 57 -7.29 -7.75 10.12
C GLY A 57 -5.82 -8.10 10.33
N LEU A 58 -5.20 -8.80 9.39
CA LEU A 58 -3.79 -9.15 9.42
C LEU A 58 -2.90 -7.90 9.40
N LEU A 59 -3.15 -6.96 8.48
CA LEU A 59 -2.40 -5.69 8.41
C LEU A 59 -2.54 -4.86 9.69
N LYS A 60 -3.76 -4.79 10.26
CA LYS A 60 -4.00 -4.09 11.54
C LYS A 60 -3.26 -4.74 12.71
N SER A 61 -3.04 -6.05 12.66
CA SER A 61 -2.28 -6.80 13.66
C SER A 61 -0.77 -6.70 13.50
N GLY A 62 -0.29 -5.95 12.48
CA GLY A 62 1.13 -5.77 12.21
C GLY A 62 1.76 -6.87 11.35
N ALA A 63 0.95 -7.74 10.74
CA ALA A 63 1.48 -8.75 9.82
C ALA A 63 2.00 -8.10 8.53
N SER A 64 3.13 -8.59 8.04
CA SER A 64 3.63 -8.28 6.70
C SER A 64 2.93 -9.18 5.68
N LEU A 65 2.28 -8.57 4.70
CA LEU A 65 1.69 -9.26 3.57
C LEU A 65 2.42 -8.87 2.30
N GLY A 66 2.63 -9.84 1.43
CA GLY A 66 3.22 -9.61 0.12
C GLY A 66 2.17 -9.50 -0.99
N VAL A 67 2.62 -9.14 -2.17
CA VAL A 67 1.83 -9.20 -3.41
C VAL A 67 2.59 -9.98 -4.47
N SER A 68 1.87 -10.77 -5.24
CA SER A 68 2.44 -11.57 -6.31
C SER A 68 1.53 -11.55 -7.53
N SER A 69 2.11 -11.32 -8.72
CA SER A 69 1.37 -11.41 -9.97
C SER A 69 0.99 -12.85 -10.28
N ARG A 70 -0.14 -13.02 -10.95
CA ARG A 70 -0.60 -14.32 -11.43
C ARG A 70 -0.90 -14.27 -12.91
N GLY A 71 -0.34 -15.22 -13.64
CA GLY A 71 -0.53 -15.33 -15.08
C GLY A 71 -0.11 -16.68 -15.60
N PHE A 72 -0.24 -16.86 -16.90
CA PHE A 72 0.16 -18.04 -17.63
C PHE A 72 1.09 -17.69 -18.77
N GLY A 73 2.11 -18.49 -18.96
CA GLY A 73 3.08 -18.32 -20.02
C GLY A 73 4.08 -19.47 -20.01
N SER A 74 4.81 -19.60 -21.10
CA SER A 74 5.97 -20.49 -21.16
C SER A 74 7.15 -19.84 -20.45
N LEU A 75 7.98 -20.68 -19.85
CA LEU A 75 9.23 -20.27 -19.22
C LEU A 75 10.39 -20.87 -20.00
N LYS A 76 11.41 -20.06 -20.24
CA LYS A 76 12.68 -20.49 -20.82
C LYS A 76 13.80 -20.30 -19.81
N GLU A 77 14.58 -21.31 -19.59
CA GLU A 77 15.77 -21.18 -18.76
C GLU A 77 16.89 -20.52 -19.54
N ASN A 78 17.43 -19.45 -18.98
CA ASN A 78 18.58 -18.73 -19.52
C ASN A 78 19.57 -18.47 -18.39
N ASN A 79 20.72 -19.10 -18.42
CA ASN A 79 21.79 -18.97 -17.41
C ASN A 79 21.32 -19.18 -15.95
N GLY A 80 20.44 -20.16 -15.72
CA GLY A 80 19.89 -20.45 -14.39
C GLY A 80 18.75 -19.53 -13.95
N VAL A 81 18.30 -18.61 -14.81
CA VAL A 81 17.16 -17.74 -14.59
C VAL A 81 16.01 -18.18 -15.48
N LEU A 82 14.82 -18.31 -14.90
CA LEU A 82 13.59 -18.59 -15.65
C LEU A 82 13.02 -17.27 -16.19
N GLU A 83 13.08 -17.10 -17.50
CA GLU A 83 12.52 -15.96 -18.21
C GLU A 83 11.13 -16.29 -18.76
N VAL A 84 10.21 -15.33 -18.65
CA VAL A 84 8.86 -15.47 -19.22
C VAL A 84 8.92 -15.20 -20.70
N GLU A 85 8.42 -16.12 -21.52
CA GLU A 85 8.40 -15.99 -22.98
C GLU A 85 7.23 -15.13 -23.49
N GLU A 86 7.26 -14.79 -24.76
CA GLU A 86 6.16 -14.15 -25.48
C GLU A 86 4.86 -14.98 -25.35
N GLY A 87 3.72 -14.27 -25.27
CA GLY A 87 2.41 -14.91 -25.07
C GLY A 87 1.97 -15.02 -23.63
N PHE A 88 2.73 -14.48 -22.69
CA PHE A 88 2.31 -14.38 -21.29
C PHE A 88 0.95 -13.68 -21.14
N ARG A 89 0.04 -14.34 -20.44
CA ARG A 89 -1.30 -13.81 -20.13
C ARG A 89 -1.40 -13.50 -18.64
N LEU A 90 -1.45 -12.23 -18.31
CA LEU A 90 -1.65 -11.78 -16.96
C LEU A 90 -3.12 -11.96 -16.56
N CYS A 91 -3.38 -12.64 -15.45
CA CYS A 91 -4.69 -12.72 -14.81
C CYS A 91 -4.90 -11.51 -13.88
N THR A 92 -3.98 -11.31 -12.96
CA THR A 92 -3.97 -10.16 -12.07
C THR A 92 -2.54 -9.66 -11.84
N ALA A 93 -2.40 -8.36 -11.68
CA ALA A 93 -1.11 -7.76 -11.36
C ALA A 93 -0.65 -8.07 -9.93
N ALA A 94 -1.60 -8.32 -9.02
CA ALA A 94 -1.30 -8.64 -7.63
C ALA A 94 -2.43 -9.45 -6.98
N ASP A 95 -2.09 -10.62 -6.44
CA ASP A 95 -2.82 -11.28 -5.37
C ASP A 95 -2.09 -10.99 -4.05
N ILE A 96 -2.81 -10.89 -2.92
CA ILE A 96 -2.19 -10.76 -1.60
C ILE A 96 -1.74 -12.15 -1.15
N VAL A 97 -0.45 -12.30 -0.82
CA VAL A 97 0.17 -13.57 -0.43
C VAL A 97 0.97 -13.41 0.87
N ALA A 98 1.25 -14.53 1.55
CA ALA A 98 2.15 -14.52 2.71
C ALA A 98 3.60 -14.31 2.27
N ASP A 99 4.04 -15.08 1.26
CA ASP A 99 5.42 -15.09 0.76
C ASP A 99 5.42 -14.74 -0.74
N PRO A 100 5.79 -13.50 -1.11
CA PRO A 100 5.85 -13.09 -2.50
C PRO A 100 7.09 -13.64 -3.20
N SER A 101 6.96 -13.97 -4.50
CA SER A 101 8.09 -14.43 -5.31
C SER A 101 9.16 -13.33 -5.51
N ALA A 102 8.76 -12.06 -5.52
CA ALA A 102 9.69 -10.93 -5.56
C ALA A 102 10.05 -10.51 -4.13
N PRO A 103 11.36 -10.44 -3.77
CA PRO A 103 11.79 -10.24 -2.39
C PRO A 103 11.30 -8.95 -1.72
N ASP A 104 11.07 -7.91 -2.50
CA ASP A 104 10.67 -6.58 -2.01
C ASP A 104 9.17 -6.27 -2.19
N ALA A 105 8.38 -7.26 -2.64
CA ALA A 105 6.97 -7.05 -2.97
C ALA A 105 6.04 -7.12 -1.75
N TYR A 106 6.34 -6.35 -0.70
CA TYR A 106 5.52 -6.26 0.49
C TYR A 106 4.62 -5.02 0.50
N VAL A 107 3.46 -5.15 1.15
CA VAL A 107 2.43 -4.10 1.20
C VAL A 107 2.71 -3.15 2.36
N ASN A 108 2.71 -1.86 2.06
CA ASN A 108 2.64 -0.82 3.08
C ASN A 108 1.17 -0.48 3.32
N GLY A 109 0.61 -0.98 4.43
CA GLY A 109 -0.79 -0.71 4.78
C GLY A 109 -1.00 0.74 5.17
N ILE A 110 -1.85 1.45 4.41
CA ILE A 110 -2.34 2.78 4.76
C ILE A 110 -3.75 2.59 5.34
N LEU A 111 -3.93 2.99 6.60
CA LEU A 111 -5.24 2.92 7.25
C LEU A 111 -5.93 4.28 7.08
N GLU A 112 -7.09 4.31 6.41
CA GLU A 112 -7.83 5.55 6.09
C GLU A 112 -8.26 6.37 7.32
N ASN A 113 -8.24 5.78 8.52
CA ASN A 113 -8.63 6.44 9.78
C ASN A 113 -7.42 6.88 10.63
N TYR A 114 -6.25 7.03 10.02
CA TYR A 114 -5.05 7.49 10.71
C TYR A 114 -4.48 8.69 9.99
N ASP A 115 -4.18 9.74 10.76
CA ASP A 115 -3.37 10.85 10.29
C ASP A 115 -1.90 10.62 10.68
N TRP A 116 -1.01 11.15 9.84
CA TRP A 116 0.39 11.22 10.16
C TRP A 116 0.63 12.50 10.98
N VAL A 117 1.08 12.31 12.20
CA VAL A 117 1.42 13.42 13.10
C VAL A 117 2.93 13.46 13.26
N TYR A 118 3.49 14.66 13.06
CA TYR A 118 4.91 14.90 13.28
C TYR A 118 5.17 15.16 14.76
N ASP A 119 6.01 14.32 15.38
CA ASP A 119 6.46 14.52 16.74
C ASP A 119 7.77 15.32 16.75
N VAL A 120 7.68 16.53 17.25
CA VAL A 120 8.82 17.45 17.33
C VAL A 120 9.91 16.96 18.29
N SER A 121 9.54 16.20 19.32
CA SER A 121 10.48 15.73 20.34
C SER A 121 11.34 14.56 19.83
N SER A 122 10.74 13.66 19.06
CA SER A 122 11.44 12.52 18.47
C SER A 122 11.92 12.80 17.04
N ASN A 123 11.58 13.95 16.45
CA ASN A 123 11.88 14.34 15.07
C ASN A 123 11.41 13.30 14.05
N SER A 124 10.26 12.70 14.30
CA SER A 124 9.71 11.59 13.49
C SER A 124 8.22 11.70 13.25
N TRP A 125 7.76 11.04 12.18
CA TRP A 125 6.34 10.91 11.87
C TRP A 125 5.79 9.64 12.49
N TYR A 126 4.64 9.73 13.17
CA TYR A 126 3.91 8.57 13.67
C TYR A 126 2.43 8.61 13.25
N LYS A 127 1.79 7.46 13.27
CA LYS A 127 0.37 7.32 12.93
C LYS A 127 -0.48 7.56 14.17
N GLU A 128 -1.44 8.48 14.07
CA GLU A 128 -2.42 8.71 15.13
C GLU A 128 -3.84 8.47 14.61
N LYS A 129 -4.70 7.83 15.41
CA LYS A 129 -6.10 7.64 15.05
C LYS A 129 -6.80 8.98 14.97
N ILE A 130 -7.50 9.27 13.86
CA ILE A 130 -8.23 10.53 13.64
C ILE A 130 -9.17 10.87 14.79
N GLU A 131 -9.84 9.87 15.38
CA GLU A 131 -10.73 10.09 16.52
C GLU A 131 -9.99 10.53 17.78
N GLU A 132 -8.79 10.03 18.03
CA GLU A 132 -7.97 10.46 19.18
C GLU A 132 -7.44 11.88 18.98
N THR A 133 -7.01 12.19 17.75
CA THR A 133 -6.59 13.54 17.35
C THR A 133 -7.75 14.53 17.48
N ARG A 134 -8.96 14.16 17.02
CA ARG A 134 -10.17 14.98 17.23
C ARG A 134 -10.46 15.24 18.70
N LYS A 135 -10.42 14.20 19.56
CA LYS A 135 -10.65 14.36 21.00
C LYS A 135 -9.61 15.26 21.67
N LYS A 136 -8.33 15.16 21.24
CA LYS A 136 -7.26 16.04 21.74
C LYS A 136 -7.45 17.49 21.28
N LEU A 137 -7.88 17.71 20.02
CA LEU A 137 -8.17 19.04 19.47
C LEU A 137 -9.36 19.71 20.16
N HIS A 138 -10.45 18.96 20.41
CA HIS A 138 -11.61 19.51 21.14
C HIS A 138 -11.31 19.92 22.58
N ARG A 139 -10.25 19.39 23.18
CA ARG A 139 -9.83 19.76 24.55
C ARG A 139 -8.89 20.97 24.59
N LYS A 140 -8.43 21.47 23.45
CA LYS A 140 -7.54 22.63 23.36
C LYS A 140 -8.34 23.90 23.03
N THR A 141 -7.96 25.02 23.63
CA THR A 141 -8.54 26.33 23.26
C THR A 141 -8.08 26.68 21.83
N VAL A 142 -8.88 27.50 21.14
CA VAL A 142 -8.57 28.01 19.79
C VAL A 142 -7.19 28.68 19.74
N LYS A 143 -6.81 29.39 20.82
CA LYS A 143 -5.49 30.03 20.95
C LYS A 143 -4.36 29.00 20.93
N GLN A 144 -4.46 27.94 21.73
CA GLN A 144 -3.45 26.87 21.78
C GLN A 144 -3.33 26.08 20.45
N ILE A 145 -4.46 25.92 19.73
CA ILE A 145 -4.47 25.31 18.41
C ILE A 145 -3.71 26.17 17.40
N ASN A 146 -3.92 27.48 17.43
CA ASN A 146 -3.26 28.41 16.51
C ASN A 146 -1.76 28.53 16.78
N GLU A 147 -1.34 28.59 18.05
CA GLU A 147 0.07 28.59 18.41
C GLU A 147 0.82 27.33 17.97
N ASN A 148 0.18 26.16 18.12
CA ASN A 148 0.77 24.91 17.66
C ASN A 148 0.86 24.82 16.12
N LYS A 149 -0.18 25.29 15.41
CA LYS A 149 -0.17 25.34 13.94
C LYS A 149 0.94 26.25 13.42
N MET A 150 1.13 27.41 14.02
CA MET A 150 2.20 28.33 13.65
C MET A 150 3.59 27.71 13.84
N LYS A 151 3.84 27.08 14.99
CA LYS A 151 5.11 26.39 15.25
C LYS A 151 5.41 25.28 14.23
N VAL A 152 4.42 24.45 13.92
CA VAL A 152 4.57 23.37 12.91
C VAL A 152 4.83 23.97 11.53
N PHE A 153 4.15 25.05 11.16
CA PHE A 153 4.35 25.72 9.90
C PHE A 153 5.74 26.35 9.78
N GLU A 154 6.20 27.04 10.81
CA GLU A 154 7.55 27.64 10.88
C GLU A 154 8.65 26.57 10.73
N MET A 155 8.47 25.42 11.39
CA MET A 155 9.41 24.31 11.28
C MET A 155 9.43 23.70 9.88
N PHE A 156 8.26 23.56 9.25
CA PHE A 156 8.15 23.07 7.87
C PHE A 156 8.88 24.00 6.88
N ILE A 157 8.68 25.31 7.00
CA ILE A 157 9.40 26.30 6.18
C ILE A 157 10.92 26.24 6.41
N LYS A 158 11.35 26.06 7.67
CA LYS A 158 12.77 25.93 8.01
C LYS A 158 13.42 24.67 7.44
N GLU A 159 12.69 23.58 7.37
CA GLU A 159 13.14 22.35 6.72
C GLU A 159 13.22 22.48 5.19
N LEU A 160 12.24 23.12 4.57
CA LEU A 160 12.27 23.40 3.13
C LEU A 160 13.46 24.29 2.74
N SER A 161 13.76 25.32 3.53
CA SER A 161 14.90 26.21 3.27
C SER A 161 16.25 25.51 3.40
N LYS A 162 16.38 24.53 4.31
CA LYS A 162 17.60 23.70 4.42
C LYS A 162 17.81 22.76 3.22
N LYS A 163 16.73 22.31 2.58
CA LYS A 163 16.84 21.46 1.38
C LYS A 163 17.20 22.23 0.12
N GLN A 164 16.84 23.51 0.03
CA GLN A 164 17.21 24.37 -1.10
C GLN A 164 18.69 24.83 -1.09
N LEU A 165 19.37 24.73 0.05
CA LEU A 165 20.79 25.10 0.19
C LEU A 165 21.77 23.94 -0.06
N LYS A 166 21.30 22.79 -0.54
CA LYS A 166 22.11 21.62 -0.91
C LYS A 166 22.04 21.27 -2.40
N ILE A 167 21.95 22.28 -3.27
CA ILE A 167 22.15 22.15 -4.72
C ILE A 167 23.45 22.88 -5.06
#